data_23ba997fb328898798d59a9f3e7a91cb
#
_entry.id   23ba997fb328898798d59a9f3e7a91cb
#
_cell.length_a   1.000
_cell.length_b   1.000
_cell.length_c   1.000
_cell.angle_alpha   90.00
_cell.angle_beta   90.00
_cell.angle_gamma   90.00
#
_symmetry.space_group_name_H-M   'P 1'
#
loop_
_entity.id
_entity.type
_entity.pdbx_description
1 polymer ?
#
loop_
_entity_poly.entity_id
_entity_poly.type
_entity_poly.pdbx_seq_one_letter_code
_entity_poly.pdbx_strand_id
1 'polypeptide(L)'
;MADRELDDLDRAILHALQDNARKMSTSTIADRMDVASSTVRTRIRNLEEAGVITGYHAEVDYEAADFQLHTLIVCTAPVPDRERLAQAALETEGVVAVREVMTGNENVHVEVVGRDGDDLSRIGRELDEIGFEIEDEDIIRNEYVRPYSGFDDTDD
;
A
#
# COMPACT_ATOMS: atom_id res chain seq x y z
N MET A 1 7.39 -5.69 -21.25
CA MET A 1 6.05 -5.47 -20.68
C MET A 1 5.13 -5.09 -21.83
N ALA A 2 4.06 -5.82 -22.06
CA ALA A 2 3.05 -5.37 -23.01
C ALA A 2 2.44 -4.08 -22.47
N ASP A 3 2.51 -3.05 -23.26
CA ASP A 3 1.87 -1.75 -23.01
C ASP A 3 0.35 -2.00 -23.08
N ARG A 4 -0.22 -2.40 -21.96
CA ARG A 4 -1.67 -2.62 -21.86
C ARG A 4 -2.28 -1.27 -21.55
N GLU A 5 -2.82 -0.65 -22.57
CA GLU A 5 -3.66 0.53 -22.39
C GLU A 5 -4.95 0.13 -21.64
N LEU A 6 -5.19 0.78 -20.51
CA LEU A 6 -6.42 0.58 -19.72
C LEU A 6 -7.57 1.24 -20.46
N ASP A 7 -8.64 0.48 -20.73
CA ASP A 7 -9.88 1.04 -21.26
C ASP A 7 -10.78 1.60 -20.14
N ASP A 8 -11.89 2.23 -20.50
CA ASP A 8 -12.81 2.88 -19.55
C ASP A 8 -13.38 1.89 -18.54
N LEU A 9 -13.63 0.63 -18.95
CA LEU A 9 -14.11 -0.40 -18.05
C LEU A 9 -13.03 -0.81 -17.04
N ASP A 10 -11.78 -0.95 -17.46
CA ASP A 10 -10.65 -1.26 -16.57
C ASP A 10 -10.48 -0.13 -15.53
N ARG A 11 -10.54 1.14 -15.96
CA ARG A 11 -10.45 2.31 -15.07
C ARG A 11 -11.60 2.36 -14.07
N ALA A 12 -12.84 2.19 -14.52
CA ALA A 12 -14.00 2.17 -13.65
C ALA A 12 -13.93 1.04 -12.62
N ILE A 13 -13.42 -0.14 -12.99
CA ILE A 13 -13.19 -1.26 -12.06
C ILE A 13 -12.16 -0.86 -11.01
N LEU A 14 -11.01 -0.28 -11.41
CA LEU A 14 -9.97 0.15 -10.49
C LEU A 14 -10.48 1.22 -9.52
N HIS A 15 -11.21 2.22 -10.01
CA HIS A 15 -11.81 3.25 -9.17
C HIS A 15 -12.77 2.67 -8.13
N ALA A 16 -13.68 1.79 -8.55
CA ALA A 16 -14.64 1.15 -7.67
C ALA A 16 -13.96 0.28 -6.59
N LEU A 17 -12.91 -0.47 -6.96
CA LEU A 17 -12.16 -1.30 -6.01
C LEU A 17 -11.31 -0.46 -5.04
N GLN A 18 -10.78 0.68 -5.48
CA GLN A 18 -10.07 1.62 -4.59
C GLN A 18 -11.02 2.30 -3.61
N ASP A 19 -12.28 2.56 -4.01
CA ASP A 19 -13.28 3.12 -3.09
C ASP A 19 -13.66 2.12 -1.97
N ASN A 20 -14.04 0.90 -2.34
CA ASN A 20 -14.29 -0.15 -1.35
C ASN A 20 -14.31 -1.55 -1.98
N ALA A 21 -13.17 -2.22 -2.02
CA ALA A 21 -13.03 -3.54 -2.63
C ALA A 21 -13.96 -4.61 -2.03
N ARG A 22 -14.33 -4.52 -0.74
CA ARG A 22 -15.22 -5.48 -0.08
C ARG A 22 -16.69 -5.30 -0.47
N LYS A 23 -17.12 -4.04 -0.64
CA LYS A 23 -18.53 -3.72 -0.94
C LYS A 23 -18.81 -3.73 -2.44
N MET A 24 -17.79 -3.54 -3.27
CA MET A 24 -17.91 -3.52 -4.72
C MET A 24 -17.86 -4.93 -5.28
N SER A 25 -19.04 -5.59 -5.32
CA SER A 25 -19.17 -6.89 -6.00
C SER A 25 -19.06 -6.74 -7.52
N THR A 26 -18.72 -7.82 -8.21
CA THR A 26 -18.70 -7.84 -9.69
C THR A 26 -20.06 -7.48 -10.29
N SER A 27 -21.17 -7.84 -9.64
CA SER A 27 -22.51 -7.44 -10.07
C SER A 27 -22.76 -5.95 -9.87
N THR A 28 -22.34 -5.36 -8.75
CA THR A 28 -22.49 -3.93 -8.51
C THR A 28 -21.75 -3.09 -9.54
N ILE A 29 -20.53 -3.49 -9.89
CA ILE A 29 -19.73 -2.81 -10.93
C ILE A 29 -20.37 -3.01 -12.30
N ALA A 30 -20.81 -4.23 -12.60
CA ALA A 30 -21.46 -4.59 -13.86
C ALA A 30 -22.73 -3.77 -14.11
N ASP A 31 -23.58 -3.61 -13.08
CA ASP A 31 -24.80 -2.81 -13.15
C ASP A 31 -24.51 -1.32 -13.41
N ARG A 32 -23.44 -0.77 -12.80
CA ARG A 32 -23.02 0.63 -13.02
C ARG A 32 -22.50 0.88 -14.43
N MET A 33 -21.82 -0.10 -15.01
CA MET A 33 -21.16 0.01 -16.32
C MET A 33 -22.00 -0.58 -17.46
N ASP A 34 -23.21 -1.06 -17.18
CA ASP A 34 -24.10 -1.72 -18.16
C ASP A 34 -23.42 -2.87 -18.92
N VAL A 35 -22.71 -3.73 -18.19
CA VAL A 35 -22.04 -4.92 -18.73
C VAL A 35 -22.40 -6.17 -17.94
N ALA A 36 -22.04 -7.34 -18.45
CA ALA A 36 -22.25 -8.61 -17.72
C ALA A 36 -21.26 -8.77 -16.55
N SER A 37 -21.72 -9.31 -15.42
CA SER A 37 -20.86 -9.60 -14.26
C SER A 37 -19.67 -10.53 -14.60
N SER A 38 -19.85 -11.45 -15.56
CA SER A 38 -18.77 -12.30 -16.06
C SER A 38 -17.68 -11.51 -16.78
N THR A 39 -18.04 -10.42 -17.45
CA THR A 39 -17.10 -9.51 -18.09
C THR A 39 -16.25 -8.80 -17.04
N VAL A 40 -16.88 -8.24 -16.00
CA VAL A 40 -16.16 -7.60 -14.89
C VAL A 40 -15.22 -8.57 -14.20
N ARG A 41 -15.66 -9.80 -13.91
CA ARG A 41 -14.82 -10.83 -13.29
C ARG A 41 -13.60 -11.16 -14.15
N THR A 42 -13.77 -11.29 -15.45
CA THR A 42 -12.66 -11.55 -16.37
C THR A 42 -11.68 -10.38 -16.42
N ARG A 43 -12.19 -9.14 -16.40
CA ARG A 43 -11.34 -7.94 -16.38
C ARG A 43 -10.52 -7.83 -15.10
N ILE A 44 -11.13 -8.06 -13.93
CA ILE A 44 -10.41 -8.07 -12.64
C ILE A 44 -9.28 -9.10 -12.69
N ARG A 45 -9.55 -10.33 -13.08
CA ARG A 45 -8.53 -11.37 -13.20
C ARG A 45 -7.40 -10.94 -14.15
N ASN A 46 -7.73 -10.35 -15.29
CA ASN A 46 -6.71 -9.88 -16.23
C ASN A 46 -5.85 -8.74 -15.67
N LEU A 47 -6.43 -7.85 -14.84
CA LEU A 47 -5.72 -6.78 -14.14
C LEU A 47 -4.80 -7.34 -13.04
N GLU A 48 -5.22 -8.38 -12.34
CA GLU A 48 -4.40 -9.13 -11.38
C GLU A 48 -3.24 -9.85 -12.06
N GLU A 49 -3.50 -10.60 -13.13
CA GLU A 49 -2.48 -11.32 -13.90
C GLU A 49 -1.46 -10.37 -14.55
N ALA A 50 -1.88 -9.18 -14.94
CA ALA A 50 -1.01 -8.14 -15.49
C ALA A 50 -0.23 -7.37 -14.40
N GLY A 51 -0.49 -7.61 -13.11
CA GLY A 51 0.14 -6.91 -11.99
C GLY A 51 -0.31 -5.45 -11.83
N VAL A 52 -1.41 -5.04 -12.46
CA VAL A 52 -2.03 -3.73 -12.26
C VAL A 52 -2.71 -3.68 -10.89
N ILE A 53 -3.45 -4.75 -10.54
CA ILE A 53 -3.92 -4.98 -9.18
C ILE A 53 -2.89 -5.88 -8.49
N THR A 54 -2.22 -5.35 -7.48
CA THR A 54 -1.16 -6.04 -6.75
C THR A 54 -1.65 -6.70 -5.46
N GLY A 55 -2.85 -6.34 -5.00
CA GLY A 55 -3.43 -6.91 -3.77
C GLY A 55 -4.64 -6.14 -3.30
N TYR A 56 -5.23 -6.64 -2.22
CA TYR A 56 -6.36 -6.04 -1.52
C TYR A 56 -6.04 -6.01 -0.03
N HIS A 57 -6.19 -4.85 0.60
CA HIS A 57 -5.87 -4.65 2.00
C HIS A 57 -7.04 -4.01 2.74
N ALA A 58 -7.21 -4.39 4.01
CA ALA A 58 -8.10 -3.67 4.90
C ALA A 58 -7.36 -2.44 5.45
N GLU A 59 -8.01 -1.29 5.43
CA GLU A 59 -7.57 -0.14 6.23
C GLU A 59 -7.90 -0.43 7.70
N VAL A 60 -6.92 -0.31 8.57
CA VAL A 60 -7.05 -0.62 10.00
C VAL A 60 -6.76 0.63 10.82
N ASP A 61 -7.71 1.00 11.65
CA ASP A 61 -7.49 1.97 12.73
C ASP A 61 -6.75 1.23 13.88
N TYR A 62 -5.44 1.40 13.92
CA TYR A 62 -4.60 0.72 14.90
C TYR A 62 -4.87 1.21 16.33
N GLU A 63 -5.23 2.48 16.54
CA GLU A 63 -5.60 3.00 17.84
C GLU A 63 -6.88 2.32 18.37
N ALA A 64 -7.90 2.18 17.51
CA ALA A 64 -9.11 1.45 17.82
C ALA A 64 -8.89 -0.06 18.06
N ALA A 65 -7.79 -0.60 17.56
CA ALA A 65 -7.34 -1.98 17.75
C ALA A 65 -6.37 -2.16 18.95
N ASP A 66 -6.25 -1.17 19.84
CA ASP A 66 -5.37 -1.14 21.01
C ASP A 66 -3.86 -1.04 20.72
N PHE A 67 -3.48 -0.57 19.51
CA PHE A 67 -2.09 -0.29 19.17
C PHE A 67 -1.91 1.24 19.05
N GLN A 68 -1.31 1.85 20.07
CA GLN A 68 -1.29 3.31 20.20
C GLN A 68 -0.19 3.99 19.40
N LEU A 69 0.81 3.24 18.94
CA LEU A 69 1.95 3.81 18.23
C LEU A 69 1.98 3.29 16.78
N HIS A 70 1.40 4.08 15.89
CA HIS A 70 1.54 3.93 14.45
C HIS A 70 2.56 4.95 13.98
N THR A 71 3.73 4.49 13.53
CA THR A 71 4.91 5.34 13.33
C THR A 71 5.50 5.10 11.94
N LEU A 72 5.96 6.18 11.33
CA LEU A 72 6.78 6.15 10.13
C LEU A 72 8.24 6.34 10.55
N ILE A 73 9.08 5.33 10.31
CA ILE A 73 10.52 5.41 10.51
C ILE A 73 11.17 5.74 9.16
N VAL A 74 11.83 6.89 9.10
CA VAL A 74 12.53 7.33 7.89
C VAL A 74 13.97 6.84 7.98
N CYS A 75 14.38 6.05 6.99
CA CYS A 75 15.69 5.40 6.97
C CYS A 75 16.46 5.73 5.70
N THR A 76 17.77 5.70 5.84
CA THR A 76 18.71 5.66 4.70
C THR A 76 19.33 4.27 4.59
N ALA A 77 19.29 3.72 3.38
CA ALA A 77 19.98 2.49 3.01
C ALA A 77 20.98 2.75 1.87
N PRO A 78 22.13 2.06 1.83
CA PRO A 78 23.01 2.10 0.67
C PRO A 78 22.23 1.71 -0.60
N VAL A 79 22.33 2.52 -1.65
CA VAL A 79 21.55 2.32 -2.88
C VAL A 79 21.67 0.90 -3.46
N PRO A 80 22.83 0.23 -3.48
CA PRO A 80 22.94 -1.14 -3.98
C PRO A 80 22.22 -2.18 -3.13
N ASP A 81 22.03 -1.91 -1.83
CA ASP A 81 21.44 -2.83 -0.86
C ASP A 81 19.96 -2.52 -0.54
N ARG A 82 19.45 -1.40 -1.03
CA ARG A 82 18.16 -0.84 -0.63
C ARG A 82 17.02 -1.83 -0.73
N GLU A 83 16.85 -2.48 -1.89
CA GLU A 83 15.80 -3.48 -2.10
C GLU A 83 15.92 -4.66 -1.13
N ARG A 84 17.13 -5.18 -0.96
CA ARG A 84 17.39 -6.31 -0.05
C ARG A 84 17.06 -5.94 1.40
N LEU A 85 17.46 -4.74 1.83
CA LEU A 85 17.20 -4.24 3.19
C LEU A 85 15.71 -3.97 3.38
N ALA A 86 15.02 -3.40 2.40
CA ALA A 86 13.57 -3.17 2.45
C ALA A 86 12.79 -4.47 2.61
N GLN A 87 13.17 -5.52 1.90
CA GLN A 87 12.58 -6.84 2.05
C GLN A 87 12.87 -7.47 3.42
N ALA A 88 14.11 -7.32 3.92
CA ALA A 88 14.48 -7.82 5.24
C ALA A 88 13.70 -7.10 6.36
N ALA A 89 13.43 -5.81 6.22
CA ALA A 89 12.65 -5.05 7.19
C ALA A 89 11.22 -5.59 7.38
N LEU A 90 10.61 -6.18 6.35
CA LEU A 90 9.27 -6.79 6.44
C LEU A 90 9.22 -8.01 7.37
N GLU A 91 10.35 -8.64 7.66
CA GLU A 91 10.43 -9.77 8.61
C GLU A 91 10.49 -9.31 10.08
N THR A 92 10.69 -8.01 10.32
CA THR A 92 10.70 -7.45 11.67
C THR A 92 9.27 -7.36 12.21
N GLU A 93 9.04 -7.93 13.39
CA GLU A 93 7.72 -7.88 14.04
C GLU A 93 7.31 -6.43 14.36
N GLY A 94 6.14 -6.04 13.89
CA GLY A 94 5.59 -4.69 14.01
C GLY A 94 5.75 -3.85 12.75
N VAL A 95 6.56 -4.26 11.78
CA VAL A 95 6.62 -3.64 10.47
C VAL A 95 5.38 -4.03 9.65
N VAL A 96 4.63 -3.05 9.17
CA VAL A 96 3.39 -3.27 8.39
C VAL A 96 3.52 -2.86 6.93
N ALA A 97 4.42 -1.93 6.61
CA ALA A 97 4.72 -1.56 5.23
C ALA A 97 6.15 -1.01 5.10
N VAL A 98 6.72 -1.18 3.93
CA VAL A 98 8.01 -0.58 3.56
C VAL A 98 7.88 0.05 2.18
N ARG A 99 8.36 1.29 2.05
CA ARG A 99 8.37 2.04 0.79
C ARG A 99 9.79 2.41 0.42
N GLU A 100 10.22 2.05 -0.77
CA GLU A 100 11.46 2.56 -1.35
C GLU A 100 11.17 3.88 -2.09
N VAL A 101 12.01 4.88 -1.84
CA VAL A 101 11.91 6.21 -2.44
C VAL A 101 13.14 6.47 -3.30
N MET A 102 12.94 7.06 -4.48
CA MET A 102 14.00 7.33 -5.46
C MET A 102 14.82 8.57 -5.09
N THR A 103 15.50 8.50 -3.94
CA THR A 103 16.41 9.55 -3.45
C THR A 103 17.74 8.94 -3.00
N GLY A 104 18.75 9.77 -2.72
CA GLY A 104 20.05 9.33 -2.19
C GLY A 104 19.99 9.00 -0.70
N ASN A 105 19.34 9.85 0.09
CA ASN A 105 19.13 9.71 1.54
C ASN A 105 17.64 9.62 1.82
N GLU A 106 17.27 9.19 3.03
CA GLU A 106 15.87 9.04 3.44
C GLU A 106 15.08 8.20 2.42
N ASN A 107 15.74 7.19 1.88
CA ASN A 107 15.32 6.46 0.70
C ASN A 107 14.53 5.19 1.00
N VAL A 108 14.28 4.90 2.29
CA VAL A 108 13.40 3.82 2.74
C VAL A 108 12.53 4.32 3.88
N HIS A 109 11.22 4.19 3.71
CA HIS A 109 10.24 4.54 4.73
C HIS A 109 9.61 3.27 5.26
N VAL A 110 9.77 3.02 6.56
CA VAL A 110 9.27 1.82 7.24
C VAL A 110 8.11 2.23 8.14
N GLU A 111 6.94 1.70 7.83
CA GLU A 111 5.74 1.92 8.63
C GLU A 111 5.61 0.81 9.66
N VAL A 112 5.49 1.19 10.92
CA VAL A 112 5.50 0.27 12.05
C VAL A 112 4.33 0.51 12.99
N VAL A 113 3.91 -0.55 13.65
CA VAL A 113 2.86 -0.52 14.67
C VAL A 113 3.41 -1.15 15.95
N GLY A 114 3.34 -0.40 17.05
CA GLY A 114 3.77 -0.82 18.39
C GLY A 114 2.71 -0.52 19.43
N ARG A 115 2.80 -1.21 20.56
CA ARG A 115 1.93 -0.98 21.73
C ARG A 115 2.44 0.17 22.56
N ASP A 116 3.74 0.28 22.67
CA ASP A 116 4.44 1.24 23.55
C ASP A 116 5.84 1.60 23.01
N GLY A 117 6.54 2.46 23.75
CA GLY A 117 7.89 2.89 23.39
C GLY A 117 8.94 1.79 23.41
N ASP A 118 8.73 0.70 24.17
CA ASP A 118 9.65 -0.43 24.21
C ASP A 118 9.58 -1.22 22.90
N ASP A 119 8.37 -1.39 22.33
CA ASP A 119 8.18 -1.97 21.00
C ASP A 119 8.90 -1.16 19.93
N LEU A 120 8.72 0.17 19.92
CA LEU A 120 9.42 1.03 18.94
C LEU A 120 10.94 0.97 19.10
N SER A 121 11.44 0.98 20.33
CA SER A 121 12.88 0.88 20.61
C SER A 121 13.46 -0.46 20.14
N ARG A 122 12.70 -1.55 20.26
CA ARG A 122 13.09 -2.86 19.73
C ARG A 122 13.14 -2.85 18.22
N ILE A 123 12.09 -2.36 17.56
CA ILE A 123 12.00 -2.28 16.10
C ILE A 123 13.15 -1.42 15.54
N GLY A 124 13.40 -0.24 16.14
CA GLY A 124 14.49 0.62 15.71
C GLY A 124 15.87 -0.05 15.79
N ARG A 125 16.14 -0.81 16.85
CA ARG A 125 17.38 -1.60 16.96
C ARG A 125 17.47 -2.70 15.93
N GLU A 126 16.39 -3.42 15.66
CA GLU A 126 16.38 -4.46 14.62
C GLU A 126 16.62 -3.88 13.23
N LEU A 127 16.05 -2.71 12.91
CA LEU A 127 16.30 -2.01 11.65
C LEU A 127 17.76 -1.55 11.54
N ASP A 128 18.35 -1.03 12.59
CA ASP A 128 19.77 -0.67 12.62
C ASP A 128 20.67 -1.90 12.41
N GLU A 129 20.37 -3.02 13.08
CA GLU A 129 21.10 -4.29 12.94
C GLU A 129 21.00 -4.87 11.51
N ILE A 130 19.86 -4.66 10.81
CA ILE A 130 19.67 -5.02 9.40
C ILE A 130 20.61 -4.20 8.50
N GLY A 131 20.93 -2.95 8.89
CA GLY A 131 21.85 -2.07 8.18
C GLY A 131 21.24 -0.75 7.70
N PHE A 132 20.13 -0.33 8.28
CA PHE A 132 19.55 0.99 8.04
C PHE A 132 20.21 2.05 8.93
N GLU A 133 20.38 3.25 8.39
CA GLU A 133 20.59 4.47 9.16
C GLU A 133 19.22 5.11 9.42
N ILE A 134 18.82 5.22 10.69
CA ILE A 134 17.54 5.82 11.07
C ILE A 134 17.73 7.34 11.13
N GLU A 135 16.95 8.06 10.33
CA GLU A 135 17.03 9.52 10.22
C GLU A 135 15.97 10.21 11.08
N ASP A 136 14.74 9.67 11.08
CA ASP A 136 13.62 10.25 11.80
C ASP A 136 12.55 9.21 12.17
N GLU A 137 11.74 9.53 13.17
CA GLU A 137 10.62 8.71 13.65
C GLU A 137 9.39 9.61 13.85
N ASP A 138 8.42 9.50 12.93
CA ASP A 138 7.21 10.30 12.91
C ASP A 138 5.99 9.50 13.34
N ILE A 139 5.29 9.93 14.39
CA ILE A 139 4.02 9.30 14.78
C ILE A 139 2.93 9.72 13.78
N ILE A 140 2.33 8.74 13.13
CA ILE A 140 1.21 8.93 12.22
C ILE A 140 -0.05 9.14 13.07
N ARG A 141 -0.62 10.35 12.99
CA ARG A 141 -1.85 10.66 13.71
C ARG A 141 -3.11 10.27 12.95
N ASN A 142 -3.13 10.57 11.66
CA ASN A 142 -4.25 10.27 10.77
C ASN A 142 -3.72 10.01 9.36
N GLU A 143 -4.34 9.09 8.67
CA GLU A 143 -4.13 8.85 7.25
C GLU A 143 -5.45 9.03 6.50
N TYR A 144 -5.41 9.72 5.36
CA TYR A 144 -6.58 9.97 4.52
C TYR A 144 -6.28 9.51 3.12
N VAL A 145 -7.08 8.57 2.62
CA VAL A 145 -6.96 8.02 1.27
C VAL A 145 -8.25 8.21 0.48
N ARG A 146 -8.14 8.27 -0.83
CA ARG A 146 -9.27 8.27 -1.76
C ARG A 146 -8.89 7.56 -3.05
N PRO A 147 -9.86 7.09 -3.84
CA PRO A 147 -9.59 6.59 -5.19
C PRO A 147 -8.86 7.62 -6.04
N TYR A 148 -8.03 7.15 -6.96
CA TYR A 148 -7.35 8.02 -7.91
C TYR A 148 -8.35 8.59 -8.90
N SER A 149 -8.48 9.92 -8.94
CA SER A 149 -9.43 10.62 -9.80
C SER A 149 -9.19 10.43 -11.32
N GLY A 150 -7.97 10.08 -11.74
CA GLY A 150 -7.69 9.76 -13.14
C GLY A 150 -8.27 8.42 -13.62
N PHE A 151 -8.91 7.64 -12.71
CA PHE A 151 -9.72 6.48 -13.07
C PHE A 151 -11.22 6.79 -13.12
N ASP A 152 -11.63 7.98 -12.71
CA ASP A 152 -13.01 8.46 -12.75
C ASP A 152 -13.17 9.29 -14.03
N ASP A 153 -13.41 8.61 -15.17
CA ASP A 153 -13.70 9.27 -16.44
C ASP A 153 -15.13 9.83 -16.46
N THR A 154 -15.41 10.76 -15.53
CA THR A 154 -16.58 11.64 -15.61
C THR A 154 -16.16 13.01 -16.18
N ASP A 155 -15.34 13.02 -17.22
CA ASP A 155 -15.18 14.20 -18.06
C ASP A 155 -16.22 14.13 -19.20
N ASP A 156 -17.30 14.84 -18.93
CA ASP A 156 -18.23 15.33 -19.94
C ASP A 156 -17.75 16.71 -20.45
#